data_70ad70c58e6e773ea306431cc8397f66
#
_entry.id   70ad70c58e6e773ea306431cc8397f66
#
_cell.length_a   1.000
_cell.length_b   1.000
_cell.length_c   1.000
_cell.angle_alpha   90.00
_cell.angle_beta   90.00
_cell.angle_gamma   90.00
#
_symmetry.space_group_name_H-M   'P 1'
#
loop_
_entity.id
_entity.type
_entity.pdbx_description
1 polymer ?
#
loop_
_entity_poly.entity_id
_entity_poly.type
_entity_poly.pdbx_seq_one_letter_code
_entity_poly.pdbx_strand_id
1 'polypeptide(L)'
;MPGCNAFNNHMCITVAGSWRPCCRFNGFPHVDITQTSFTDYKQSEFYQNIIQDMTGGWAEGCKKCMKEEQRGHTSLRQVLNKELSGTTDLEYIEISLSNKCNLACKMCAPTYSTLWNKLVDQNSQLKKYHHTVTQPKIDVPSIFSDVDLFKLKKIKYLGGEPFITPETKQLFEYLADKKVIGNIELELNTNCTFFPTKWLKYLDQFKSVTIELSIDGIGLVNDYVRHGKTWNTVDTVTQQWAGYAANQDTNMAVYSTVQAYNLHDMKTVKAYAKNLGFNHYSSLLVVPEYLSVHVLPEEYLDNIKDDYNQKYYKSIEQNSLFDKFVDFTYNIDSVTGLYLKDVVPDLYRYMEEQ
;
A
#
# COMPACT_ATOMS: atom_id res chain seq x y z
N MET A 1 -31.09 -3.49 -0.16
CA MET A 1 -30.33 -2.28 -0.45
C MET A 1 -28.91 -2.43 0.07
N PRO A 2 -27.89 -1.96 -0.60
CA PRO A 2 -26.51 -2.25 -0.24
C PRO A 2 -26.00 -1.32 0.87
N GLY A 3 -26.51 -1.41 2.09
CA GLY A 3 -25.94 -0.70 3.24
C GLY A 3 -24.45 -1.02 3.39
N CYS A 4 -23.65 -0.06 3.86
CA CYS A 4 -22.22 -0.24 4.06
C CYS A 4 -21.79 0.27 5.46
N ASN A 5 -21.42 -0.64 6.34
CA ASN A 5 -20.96 -0.31 7.69
C ASN A 5 -19.68 0.53 7.69
N ALA A 6 -18.90 0.51 6.58
CA ALA A 6 -17.73 1.37 6.46
C ALA A 6 -18.08 2.86 6.65
N PHE A 7 -19.24 3.33 6.15
CA PHE A 7 -19.63 4.72 6.34
C PHE A 7 -20.03 5.07 7.78
N ASN A 8 -20.30 4.08 8.59
CA ASN A 8 -20.58 4.29 10.02
C ASN A 8 -19.32 4.20 10.87
N ASN A 9 -18.52 3.15 10.66
CA ASN A 9 -17.49 2.71 11.60
C ASN A 9 -16.06 2.76 11.06
N HIS A 10 -15.86 3.16 9.80
CA HIS A 10 -14.53 3.21 9.16
C HIS A 10 -14.25 4.58 8.58
N MET A 11 -12.98 4.97 8.56
CA MET A 11 -12.49 6.19 7.95
C MET A 11 -11.08 6.00 7.43
N CYS A 12 -10.71 6.78 6.41
CA CYS A 12 -9.33 6.84 5.95
C CYS A 12 -8.76 8.24 6.08
N ILE A 13 -7.46 8.30 6.39
CA ILE A 13 -6.65 9.51 6.26
C ILE A 13 -5.66 9.28 5.14
N THR A 14 -5.74 10.11 4.11
CA THR A 14 -4.80 10.05 2.99
C THR A 14 -3.47 10.68 3.35
N VAL A 15 -2.42 10.29 2.65
CA VAL A 15 -1.09 10.87 2.83
C VAL A 15 -1.05 12.38 2.53
N ALA A 16 -2.01 12.89 1.78
CA ALA A 16 -2.19 14.35 1.56
C ALA A 16 -2.86 15.07 2.73
N GLY A 17 -3.09 14.40 3.86
CA GLY A 17 -3.75 14.99 5.03
C GLY A 17 -5.23 15.26 4.82
N SER A 18 -5.92 14.39 4.10
CA SER A 18 -7.36 14.54 3.83
C SER A 18 -8.17 13.38 4.39
N TRP A 19 -9.33 13.69 4.94
CA TRP A 19 -10.35 12.70 5.23
C TRP A 19 -10.85 12.05 3.94
N ARG A 20 -11.12 10.75 3.99
CA ARG A 20 -11.67 9.95 2.90
C ARG A 20 -12.68 8.94 3.48
N PRO A 21 -13.88 8.82 2.90
CA PRO A 21 -14.94 7.99 3.48
C PRO A 21 -14.59 6.50 3.61
N CYS A 22 -13.80 6.00 2.65
CA CYS A 22 -13.37 4.59 2.61
C CYS A 22 -12.16 4.49 1.66
N CYS A 23 -11.26 3.54 1.90
CA CYS A 23 -10.06 3.35 1.08
C CYS A 23 -10.35 3.03 -0.41
N ARG A 24 -11.56 2.56 -0.72
CA ARG A 24 -12.01 2.30 -2.10
C ARG A 24 -12.91 3.38 -2.69
N PHE A 25 -13.29 4.39 -1.90
CA PHE A 25 -14.15 5.47 -2.38
C PHE A 25 -13.38 6.41 -3.31
N ASN A 26 -13.92 6.69 -4.48
CA ASN A 26 -13.33 7.60 -5.47
C ASN A 26 -14.17 8.90 -5.58
N GLY A 27 -13.52 9.98 -6.07
CA GLY A 27 -14.23 11.25 -6.30
C GLY A 27 -14.59 12.00 -5.03
N PHE A 28 -13.75 11.91 -3.98
CA PHE A 28 -13.94 12.68 -2.74
C PHE A 28 -13.20 14.02 -2.81
N PRO A 29 -13.75 15.08 -2.21
CA PRO A 29 -13.06 16.36 -2.08
C PRO A 29 -11.87 16.25 -1.14
N HIS A 30 -10.87 17.11 -1.31
CA HIS A 30 -9.85 17.29 -0.30
C HIS A 30 -10.44 18.01 0.91
N VAL A 31 -10.45 17.36 2.07
CA VAL A 31 -10.90 17.93 3.35
C VAL A 31 -9.77 17.79 4.34
N ASP A 32 -9.13 18.93 4.65
CA ASP A 32 -7.94 18.99 5.49
C ASP A 32 -8.24 18.54 6.93
N ILE A 33 -7.56 17.47 7.35
CA ILE A 33 -7.71 16.90 8.70
C ILE A 33 -7.20 17.83 9.81
N THR A 34 -6.41 18.85 9.48
CA THR A 34 -5.91 19.85 10.46
C THR A 34 -6.92 20.95 10.72
N GLN A 35 -7.94 21.08 9.88
CA GLN A 35 -8.97 22.13 9.95
C GLN A 35 -10.36 21.55 10.22
N THR A 36 -10.58 20.29 9.95
CA THR A 36 -11.89 19.64 10.05
C THR A 36 -11.78 18.41 10.94
N SER A 37 -12.55 18.36 12.01
CA SER A 37 -12.60 17.21 12.91
C SER A 37 -13.27 15.99 12.24
N PHE A 38 -13.14 14.81 12.85
CA PHE A 38 -13.81 13.61 12.40
C PHE A 38 -15.33 13.79 12.38
N THR A 39 -15.89 14.35 13.46
CA THR A 39 -17.33 14.59 13.59
C THR A 39 -17.84 15.58 12.55
N ASP A 40 -17.13 16.71 12.37
CA ASP A 40 -17.52 17.72 11.37
C ASP A 40 -17.49 17.15 9.95
N TYR A 41 -16.47 16.32 9.64
CA TYR A 41 -16.41 15.66 8.34
C TYR A 41 -17.61 14.73 8.12
N LYS A 42 -17.96 13.90 9.12
CA LYS A 42 -19.11 13.00 9.05
C LYS A 42 -20.45 13.76 8.95
N GLN A 43 -20.54 14.94 9.53
CA GLN A 43 -21.73 15.80 9.46
C GLN A 43 -21.80 16.66 8.17
N SER A 44 -20.72 16.70 7.37
CA SER A 44 -20.69 17.47 6.15
C SER A 44 -21.75 17.01 5.15
N GLU A 45 -22.27 17.94 4.34
CA GLU A 45 -23.24 17.67 3.29
C GLU A 45 -22.73 16.58 2.33
N PHE A 46 -21.45 16.66 1.95
CA PHE A 46 -20.82 15.63 1.12
C PHE A 46 -20.97 14.22 1.71
N TYR A 47 -20.65 14.07 3.00
CA TYR A 47 -20.69 12.76 3.66
C TYR A 47 -22.13 12.25 3.82
N GLN A 48 -23.06 13.13 4.18
CA GLN A 48 -24.47 12.80 4.33
C GLN A 48 -25.12 12.39 2.98
N ASN A 49 -24.74 13.02 1.88
CA ASN A 49 -25.17 12.63 0.54
C ASN A 49 -24.71 11.21 0.18
N ILE A 50 -23.46 10.82 0.54
CA ILE A 50 -23.00 9.43 0.34
C ILE A 50 -23.89 8.43 1.08
N ILE A 51 -24.24 8.71 2.34
CA ILE A 51 -25.11 7.84 3.14
C ILE A 51 -26.48 7.72 2.49
N GLN A 52 -27.04 8.84 2.02
CA GLN A 52 -28.33 8.87 1.34
C GLN A 52 -28.30 8.06 0.03
N ASP A 53 -27.27 8.25 -0.80
CA ASP A 53 -27.10 7.49 -2.05
C ASP A 53 -27.02 5.98 -1.76
N MET A 54 -26.30 5.57 -0.72
CA MET A 54 -26.19 4.16 -0.33
C MET A 54 -27.47 3.55 0.25
N THR A 55 -28.42 4.36 0.68
CA THR A 55 -29.77 3.86 1.06
C THR A 55 -30.66 3.66 -0.15
N GLY A 56 -30.51 4.48 -1.18
CA GLY A 56 -31.27 4.37 -2.45
C GLY A 56 -30.66 3.46 -3.51
N GLY A 57 -29.36 3.16 -3.38
CA GLY A 57 -28.61 2.43 -4.41
C GLY A 57 -27.11 2.33 -4.09
N TRP A 58 -26.29 2.76 -5.03
CA TRP A 58 -24.84 2.83 -4.90
C TRP A 58 -24.36 4.28 -5.07
N ALA A 59 -23.65 4.79 -4.10
CA ALA A 59 -22.95 6.06 -4.28
C ALA A 59 -21.92 5.95 -5.42
N GLU A 60 -21.73 7.02 -6.18
CA GLU A 60 -20.87 7.02 -7.36
C GLU A 60 -19.42 6.59 -7.05
N GLY A 61 -18.89 7.01 -5.91
CA GLY A 61 -17.54 6.63 -5.45
C GLY A 61 -17.39 5.14 -5.11
N CYS A 62 -18.47 4.36 -5.04
CA CYS A 62 -18.50 2.94 -4.67
C CYS A 62 -18.47 1.97 -5.86
N LYS A 63 -18.23 2.45 -7.10
CA LYS A 63 -18.25 1.66 -8.33
C LYS A 63 -17.37 0.39 -8.28
N LYS A 64 -16.27 0.40 -7.54
CA LYS A 64 -15.39 -0.77 -7.43
C LYS A 64 -16.08 -1.93 -6.72
N CYS A 65 -16.64 -1.69 -5.53
CA CYS A 65 -17.40 -2.71 -4.79
C CYS A 65 -18.64 -3.18 -5.58
N MET A 66 -19.34 -2.24 -6.20
CA MET A 66 -20.50 -2.57 -7.05
C MET A 66 -20.12 -3.54 -8.17
N LYS A 67 -19.06 -3.25 -8.92
CA LYS A 67 -18.61 -4.12 -10.02
C LYS A 67 -18.13 -5.48 -9.53
N GLU A 68 -17.45 -5.56 -8.38
CA GLU A 68 -17.04 -6.82 -7.77
C GLU A 68 -18.27 -7.69 -7.45
N GLU A 69 -19.28 -7.12 -6.80
CA GLU A 69 -20.50 -7.84 -6.43
C GLU A 69 -21.34 -8.28 -7.65
N GLN A 70 -21.44 -7.40 -8.67
CA GLN A 70 -22.11 -7.77 -9.95
C GLN A 70 -21.44 -8.95 -10.67
N ARG A 71 -20.13 -9.13 -10.48
CA ARG A 71 -19.35 -10.26 -11.02
C ARG A 71 -19.36 -11.49 -10.11
N GLY A 72 -20.09 -11.46 -9.01
CA GLY A 72 -20.13 -12.55 -8.02
C GLY A 72 -18.89 -12.64 -7.12
N HIS A 73 -18.06 -11.61 -7.07
CA HIS A 73 -16.90 -11.55 -6.18
C HIS A 73 -17.26 -10.90 -4.85
N THR A 74 -16.56 -11.32 -3.79
CA THR A 74 -16.69 -10.66 -2.48
C THR A 74 -16.04 -9.28 -2.52
N SER A 75 -16.83 -8.24 -2.25
CA SER A 75 -16.34 -6.87 -2.16
C SER A 75 -15.84 -6.50 -0.76
N LEU A 76 -15.03 -5.42 -0.65
CA LEU A 76 -14.63 -4.89 0.64
C LEU A 76 -15.85 -4.48 1.50
N ARG A 77 -16.92 -3.95 0.89
CA ARG A 77 -18.16 -3.63 1.59
C ARG A 77 -18.73 -4.85 2.32
N GLN A 78 -18.78 -6.00 1.66
CA GLN A 78 -19.29 -7.23 2.25
C GLN A 78 -18.39 -7.75 3.38
N VAL A 79 -17.07 -7.58 3.27
CA VAL A 79 -16.13 -7.91 4.33
C VAL A 79 -16.38 -7.00 5.54
N LEU A 80 -16.36 -5.68 5.34
CA LEU A 80 -16.54 -4.71 6.43
C LEU A 80 -17.92 -4.79 7.08
N ASN A 81 -18.97 -5.17 6.34
CA ASN A 81 -20.28 -5.40 6.91
C ASN A 81 -20.35 -6.61 7.88
N LYS A 82 -19.40 -7.54 7.78
CA LYS A 82 -19.28 -8.67 8.72
C LYS A 82 -18.40 -8.32 9.92
N GLU A 83 -17.42 -7.45 9.74
CA GLU A 83 -16.41 -7.12 10.75
C GLU A 83 -16.83 -5.94 11.64
N LEU A 84 -17.58 -4.98 11.10
CA LEU A 84 -17.96 -3.74 11.79
C LEU A 84 -19.38 -3.79 12.31
N SER A 85 -19.62 -3.16 13.47
CA SER A 85 -20.90 -3.25 14.19
C SER A 85 -22.08 -2.55 13.50
N GLY A 86 -21.82 -1.59 12.62
CA GLY A 86 -22.86 -0.75 12.00
C GLY A 86 -23.39 0.38 12.92
N THR A 87 -22.78 0.59 14.09
CA THR A 87 -23.04 1.74 14.98
C THR A 87 -22.45 3.02 14.39
N THR A 88 -22.45 4.14 15.13
CA THR A 88 -21.88 5.42 14.68
C THR A 88 -20.45 5.63 15.15
N ASP A 89 -19.92 4.74 15.98
CA ASP A 89 -18.57 4.86 16.55
C ASP A 89 -17.50 4.50 15.52
N LEU A 90 -16.36 5.15 15.57
CA LEU A 90 -15.19 4.78 14.75
C LEU A 90 -14.54 3.52 15.31
N GLU A 91 -14.64 2.41 14.58
CA GLU A 91 -14.08 1.12 14.97
C GLU A 91 -12.81 0.76 14.20
N TYR A 92 -12.66 1.26 12.97
CA TYR A 92 -11.54 0.99 12.10
C TYR A 92 -11.09 2.25 11.39
N ILE A 93 -9.78 2.52 11.41
CA ILE A 93 -9.18 3.63 10.67
C ILE A 93 -7.99 3.17 9.84
N GLU A 94 -7.94 3.59 8.56
CA GLU A 94 -6.75 3.47 7.72
C GLU A 94 -6.01 4.80 7.69
N ILE A 95 -4.74 4.81 8.08
CA ILE A 95 -3.98 6.06 8.26
C ILE A 95 -2.73 6.08 7.40
N SER A 96 -2.52 7.19 6.69
CA SER A 96 -1.28 7.53 6.00
C SER A 96 -0.82 8.90 6.49
N LEU A 97 0.05 8.93 7.50
CA LEU A 97 0.43 10.18 8.18
C LEU A 97 1.61 10.90 7.52
N SER A 98 2.39 10.23 6.70
CA SER A 98 3.58 10.79 6.09
C SER A 98 3.97 10.05 4.81
N ASN A 99 4.62 10.76 3.88
CA ASN A 99 5.27 10.14 2.73
C ASN A 99 6.76 9.85 2.96
N LYS A 100 7.24 9.98 4.19
CA LYS A 100 8.64 9.69 4.50
C LYS A 100 8.98 8.25 4.19
N CYS A 101 9.77 8.04 3.14
CA CYS A 101 10.22 6.73 2.68
C CYS A 101 11.63 6.83 2.11
N ASN A 102 12.45 5.84 2.41
CA ASN A 102 13.84 5.74 1.95
C ASN A 102 13.99 4.90 0.67
N LEU A 103 12.88 4.50 0.04
CA LEU A 103 12.86 3.81 -1.24
C LEU A 103 12.12 4.63 -2.30
N ALA A 104 12.52 4.44 -3.58
CA ALA A 104 11.82 4.91 -4.77
C ALA A 104 11.40 3.70 -5.63
N CYS A 105 10.47 2.90 -5.11
CA CYS A 105 9.95 1.73 -5.82
C CYS A 105 9.31 2.15 -7.15
N LYS A 106 9.58 1.43 -8.25
CA LYS A 106 9.17 1.84 -9.61
C LYS A 106 7.66 2.07 -9.75
N MET A 107 6.84 1.30 -9.05
CA MET A 107 5.37 1.45 -9.03
C MET A 107 4.86 2.54 -8.08
N CYS A 108 5.75 3.17 -7.32
CA CYS A 108 5.38 4.20 -6.33
C CYS A 108 5.45 5.62 -6.94
N ALA A 109 5.14 6.64 -6.15
CA ALA A 109 5.12 8.03 -6.57
C ALA A 109 5.61 8.97 -5.45
N PRO A 110 5.96 10.23 -5.77
CA PRO A 110 6.33 11.26 -4.79
C PRO A 110 5.32 11.43 -3.65
N THR A 111 4.04 11.19 -3.92
CA THR A 111 2.97 11.22 -2.94
C THR A 111 3.24 10.28 -1.75
N TYR A 112 3.89 9.15 -1.99
CA TYR A 112 4.17 8.11 -0.98
C TYR A 112 5.66 7.94 -0.68
N SER A 113 6.55 8.72 -1.29
CA SER A 113 8.00 8.59 -1.08
C SER A 113 8.76 9.90 -1.20
N THR A 114 9.45 10.26 -0.12
CA THR A 114 10.38 11.41 -0.12
C THR A 114 11.60 11.17 -1.00
N LEU A 115 12.04 9.91 -1.20
CA LEU A 115 13.11 9.62 -2.16
C LEU A 115 12.65 9.86 -3.59
N TRP A 116 11.42 9.43 -3.95
CA TRP A 116 10.82 9.77 -5.24
C TRP A 116 10.72 11.29 -5.43
N ASN A 117 10.27 12.02 -4.40
CA ASN A 117 10.17 13.47 -4.46
C ASN A 117 11.53 14.12 -4.82
N LYS A 118 12.60 13.65 -4.17
CA LYS A 118 13.96 14.09 -4.43
C LYS A 118 14.41 13.75 -5.87
N LEU A 119 14.14 12.52 -6.34
CA LEU A 119 14.52 12.11 -7.71
C LEU A 119 13.82 12.96 -8.77
N VAL A 120 12.51 13.22 -8.62
CA VAL A 120 11.75 14.07 -9.56
C VAL A 120 12.22 15.51 -9.53
N ASP A 121 12.55 16.06 -8.36
CA ASP A 121 13.08 17.41 -8.23
C ASP A 121 14.40 17.58 -8.98
N GLN A 122 15.31 16.61 -8.81
CA GLN A 122 16.67 16.64 -9.36
C GLN A 122 16.76 16.22 -10.85
N ASN A 123 15.75 15.56 -11.42
CA ASN A 123 15.80 14.96 -12.75
C ASN A 123 14.60 15.37 -13.59
N SER A 124 14.81 16.28 -14.55
CA SER A 124 13.74 16.84 -15.39
C SER A 124 13.02 15.78 -16.24
N GLN A 125 13.72 14.71 -16.66
CA GLN A 125 13.14 13.61 -17.45
C GLN A 125 12.07 12.82 -16.69
N LEU A 126 12.06 12.86 -15.35
CA LEU A 126 11.03 12.21 -14.55
C LEU A 126 9.77 13.05 -14.38
N LYS A 127 9.81 14.36 -14.67
CA LYS A 127 8.69 15.29 -14.49
C LYS A 127 7.50 15.01 -15.43
N LYS A 128 7.72 14.24 -16.51
CA LYS A 128 6.63 13.79 -17.40
C LYS A 128 5.79 12.64 -16.80
N TYR A 129 6.29 11.96 -15.78
CA TYR A 129 5.57 10.86 -15.09
C TYR A 129 5.05 11.26 -13.72
N HIS A 130 5.80 12.13 -13.04
CA HIS A 130 5.54 12.50 -11.66
C HIS A 130 5.74 13.99 -11.42
N HIS A 131 5.02 14.51 -10.42
CA HIS A 131 5.21 15.85 -9.88
C HIS A 131 5.65 15.77 -8.42
N THR A 132 6.48 16.72 -7.99
CA THR A 132 6.82 16.86 -6.57
C THR A 132 5.59 17.25 -5.75
N VAL A 133 5.53 16.75 -4.52
CA VAL A 133 4.44 17.03 -3.59
C VAL A 133 4.98 17.56 -2.27
N THR A 134 4.23 18.47 -1.66
CA THR A 134 4.48 18.92 -0.28
C THR A 134 3.50 18.21 0.63
N GLN A 135 4.01 17.67 1.74
CA GLN A 135 3.18 17.01 2.74
C GLN A 135 2.76 17.97 3.84
N PRO A 136 1.52 17.94 4.31
CA PRO A 136 1.12 18.66 5.49
C PRO A 136 1.82 18.08 6.72
N LYS A 137 2.09 18.94 7.70
CA LYS A 137 2.52 18.47 9.02
C LYS A 137 1.27 18.03 9.79
N ILE A 138 1.21 16.76 10.14
CA ILE A 138 0.09 16.17 10.85
C ILE A 138 0.42 16.08 12.33
N ASP A 139 -0.47 16.60 13.17
CA ASP A 139 -0.43 16.41 14.63
C ASP A 139 -1.34 15.23 14.99
N VAL A 140 -0.73 14.14 15.45
CA VAL A 140 -1.45 12.90 15.70
C VAL A 140 -2.57 13.05 16.75
N PRO A 141 -2.37 13.70 17.91
CA PRO A 141 -3.44 13.93 18.88
C PRO A 141 -4.66 14.66 18.30
N SER A 142 -4.45 15.63 17.40
CA SER A 142 -5.56 16.40 16.82
C SER A 142 -6.53 15.57 15.98
N ILE A 143 -6.02 14.51 15.32
CA ILE A 143 -6.85 13.59 14.52
C ILE A 143 -7.93 12.92 15.38
N PHE A 144 -7.58 12.61 16.62
CA PHE A 144 -8.43 11.83 17.52
C PHE A 144 -9.10 12.69 18.60
N SER A 145 -9.09 14.02 18.47
CA SER A 145 -9.58 14.95 19.49
C SER A 145 -11.06 14.77 19.83
N ASP A 146 -11.85 14.31 18.86
CA ASP A 146 -13.30 14.09 18.97
C ASP A 146 -13.72 12.62 18.73
N VAL A 147 -12.74 11.70 18.77
CA VAL A 147 -12.96 10.26 18.58
C VAL A 147 -12.94 9.53 19.91
N ASP A 148 -13.94 8.68 20.16
CA ASP A 148 -13.91 7.75 21.29
C ASP A 148 -12.95 6.59 21.00
N LEU A 149 -11.71 6.72 21.47
CA LEU A 149 -10.65 5.73 21.27
C LEU A 149 -10.95 4.37 21.90
N PHE A 150 -11.86 4.27 22.90
CA PHE A 150 -12.23 3.00 23.49
C PHE A 150 -13.08 2.13 22.56
N LYS A 151 -13.65 2.75 21.52
CA LYS A 151 -14.40 2.05 20.46
C LYS A 151 -13.53 1.63 19.29
N LEU A 152 -12.32 2.19 19.16
CA LEU A 152 -11.39 1.87 18.09
C LEU A 152 -10.84 0.44 18.28
N LYS A 153 -11.08 -0.42 17.30
CA LYS A 153 -10.73 -1.84 17.30
C LYS A 153 -9.57 -2.16 16.37
N LYS A 154 -9.41 -1.38 15.29
CA LYS A 154 -8.41 -1.67 14.26
C LYS A 154 -7.80 -0.39 13.70
N ILE A 155 -6.48 -0.42 13.55
CA ILE A 155 -5.70 0.57 12.78
C ILE A 155 -4.96 -0.15 11.67
N LYS A 156 -5.15 0.29 10.43
CA LYS A 156 -4.27 -0.05 9.32
C LYS A 156 -3.37 1.13 9.02
N TYR A 157 -2.07 0.95 9.23
CA TYR A 157 -1.09 2.00 9.00
C TYR A 157 -0.47 1.84 7.61
N LEU A 158 -0.62 2.86 6.79
CA LEU A 158 -0.14 2.96 5.42
C LEU A 158 0.75 4.21 5.27
N GLY A 159 1.25 4.47 4.06
CA GLY A 159 1.98 5.70 3.75
C GLY A 159 3.36 5.41 3.18
N GLY A 160 4.40 6.13 3.62
CA GLY A 160 5.78 5.89 3.26
C GLY A 160 6.35 4.63 3.91
N GLU A 161 7.38 4.77 4.74
CA GLU A 161 7.86 3.66 5.58
C GLU A 161 7.50 3.95 7.04
N PRO A 162 6.60 3.14 7.66
CA PRO A 162 6.13 3.40 9.02
C PRO A 162 7.25 3.55 10.05
N PHE A 163 8.26 2.69 10.00
CA PHE A 163 9.27 2.62 11.06
C PHE A 163 10.38 3.69 10.98
N ILE A 164 10.39 4.52 9.94
CA ILE A 164 11.27 5.70 9.89
C ILE A 164 10.48 7.02 10.00
N THR A 165 9.17 6.94 10.20
CA THR A 165 8.22 8.06 10.23
C THR A 165 7.97 8.50 11.68
N PRO A 166 8.32 9.74 12.09
CA PRO A 166 8.11 10.20 13.47
C PRO A 166 6.64 10.14 13.92
N GLU A 167 5.71 10.38 13.00
CA GLU A 167 4.27 10.36 13.25
C GLU A 167 3.78 8.97 13.67
N THR A 168 4.42 7.89 13.19
CA THR A 168 4.10 6.53 13.67
C THR A 168 4.45 6.36 15.14
N LYS A 169 5.63 6.86 15.54
CA LYS A 169 6.04 6.82 16.95
C LYS A 169 5.06 7.62 17.81
N GLN A 170 4.69 8.84 17.38
CA GLN A 170 3.72 9.67 18.08
C GLN A 170 2.38 8.96 18.23
N LEU A 171 1.91 8.26 17.19
CA LEU A 171 0.67 7.48 17.27
C LEU A 171 0.75 6.38 18.33
N PHE A 172 1.83 5.60 18.33
CA PHE A 172 1.97 4.51 19.31
C PHE A 172 2.09 5.03 20.74
N GLU A 173 2.87 6.11 20.96
CA GLU A 173 2.96 6.77 22.26
C GLU A 173 1.60 7.32 22.71
N TYR A 174 0.87 7.99 21.82
CA TYR A 174 -0.44 8.54 22.12
C TYR A 174 -1.45 7.47 22.52
N LEU A 175 -1.51 6.35 21.79
CA LEU A 175 -2.42 5.24 22.11
C LEU A 175 -2.05 4.55 23.43
N ALA A 176 -0.75 4.42 23.73
CA ALA A 176 -0.26 3.87 25.00
C ALA A 176 -0.62 4.79 26.18
N ASP A 177 -0.39 6.11 26.06
CA ASP A 177 -0.72 7.11 27.09
C ASP A 177 -2.22 7.16 27.36
N LYS A 178 -3.06 6.99 26.33
CA LYS A 178 -4.51 6.87 26.46
C LYS A 178 -4.98 5.50 27.02
N LYS A 179 -4.07 4.54 27.21
CA LYS A 179 -4.33 3.18 27.69
C LYS A 179 -5.33 2.39 26.84
N VAL A 180 -5.37 2.66 25.54
CA VAL A 180 -6.26 1.99 24.57
C VAL A 180 -5.52 1.04 23.63
N ILE A 181 -4.19 1.12 23.55
CA ILE A 181 -3.35 0.36 22.62
C ILE A 181 -3.63 -1.16 22.67
N GLY A 182 -3.88 -1.70 23.87
CA GLY A 182 -4.18 -3.13 24.09
C GLY A 182 -5.55 -3.59 23.58
N ASN A 183 -6.42 -2.67 23.15
CA ASN A 183 -7.73 -3.00 22.56
C ASN A 183 -7.67 -3.02 21.02
N ILE A 184 -6.56 -2.57 20.43
CA ILE A 184 -6.45 -2.25 19.01
C ILE A 184 -5.66 -3.34 18.28
N GLU A 185 -6.18 -3.81 17.17
CA GLU A 185 -5.49 -4.63 16.18
C GLU A 185 -4.72 -3.70 15.22
N LEU A 186 -3.41 -3.88 15.12
CA LEU A 186 -2.56 -3.12 14.20
C LEU A 186 -2.26 -3.93 12.95
N GLU A 187 -2.48 -3.35 11.80
CA GLU A 187 -2.03 -3.86 10.50
C GLU A 187 -1.12 -2.82 9.84
N LEU A 188 0.05 -3.21 9.40
CA LEU A 188 0.99 -2.32 8.72
C LEU A 188 1.83 -3.06 7.68
N ASN A 189 2.33 -2.27 6.70
CA ASN A 189 3.27 -2.74 5.70
C ASN A 189 4.64 -2.10 5.96
N THR A 190 5.72 -2.87 5.79
CA THR A 190 7.09 -2.34 5.85
C THR A 190 7.89 -2.72 4.61
N ASN A 191 8.78 -1.85 4.20
CA ASN A 191 9.70 -2.10 3.10
C ASN A 191 10.93 -2.91 3.49
N CYS A 192 11.01 -3.39 4.72
CA CYS A 192 12.08 -4.24 5.26
C CYS A 192 13.48 -3.61 5.17
N THR A 193 13.60 -2.28 5.23
CA THR A 193 14.92 -1.62 5.22
C THR A 193 15.42 -1.19 6.58
N PHE A 194 14.56 -1.30 7.59
CA PHE A 194 14.85 -0.91 8.96
C PHE A 194 14.12 -1.82 9.95
N PHE A 195 14.85 -2.38 10.94
CA PHE A 195 14.24 -3.14 12.03
C PHE A 195 14.08 -2.24 13.26
N PRO A 196 12.82 -2.02 13.73
CA PRO A 196 12.51 -0.97 14.69
C PRO A 196 12.71 -1.41 16.16
N THR A 197 13.91 -1.82 16.55
CA THR A 197 14.20 -2.38 17.89
C THR A 197 13.61 -1.54 19.05
N LYS A 198 13.69 -0.21 18.95
CA LYS A 198 13.19 0.69 20.01
C LYS A 198 11.65 0.77 20.07
N TRP A 199 10.94 0.29 19.04
CA TRP A 199 9.49 0.38 18.92
C TRP A 199 8.79 -0.94 19.20
N LEU A 200 9.54 -2.04 19.28
CA LEU A 200 8.98 -3.38 19.56
C LEU A 200 8.14 -3.38 20.83
N LYS A 201 8.60 -2.67 21.88
CA LYS A 201 7.85 -2.49 23.13
C LYS A 201 6.43 -1.91 22.97
N TYR A 202 6.15 -1.19 21.87
CA TYR A 202 4.80 -0.72 21.56
C TYR A 202 4.03 -1.76 20.76
N LEU A 203 4.69 -2.44 19.81
CA LEU A 203 4.07 -3.53 19.06
C LEU A 203 3.56 -4.62 20.00
N ASP A 204 4.33 -4.96 21.02
CA ASP A 204 3.98 -5.96 22.05
C ASP A 204 2.77 -5.57 22.93
N GLN A 205 2.34 -4.31 22.88
CA GLN A 205 1.20 -3.82 23.65
C GLN A 205 -0.12 -3.87 22.86
N PHE A 206 -0.09 -3.95 21.53
CA PHE A 206 -1.31 -4.07 20.73
C PHE A 206 -2.03 -5.39 21.00
N LYS A 207 -3.34 -5.41 20.83
CA LYS A 207 -4.16 -6.63 20.95
C LYS A 207 -3.68 -7.74 20.02
N SER A 208 -3.34 -7.36 18.78
CA SER A 208 -2.68 -8.21 17.78
C SER A 208 -1.96 -7.33 16.76
N VAL A 209 -0.92 -7.87 16.12
CA VAL A 209 -0.15 -7.17 15.10
C VAL A 209 -0.07 -8.03 13.85
N THR A 210 -0.38 -7.45 12.71
CA THR A 210 -0.16 -8.02 11.38
C THR A 210 0.84 -7.15 10.63
N ILE A 211 1.95 -7.74 10.19
CA ILE A 211 3.00 -7.04 9.42
C ILE A 211 3.14 -7.67 8.05
N GLU A 212 2.90 -6.88 7.00
CA GLU A 212 3.13 -7.27 5.62
C GLU A 212 4.52 -6.80 5.19
N LEU A 213 5.41 -7.77 4.92
CA LEU A 213 6.77 -7.55 4.45
C LEU A 213 6.74 -7.33 2.94
N SER A 214 6.99 -6.11 2.50
CA SER A 214 6.89 -5.73 1.09
C SER A 214 8.14 -6.16 0.32
N ILE A 215 8.08 -7.29 -0.37
CA ILE A 215 9.18 -7.88 -1.16
C ILE A 215 8.66 -8.15 -2.57
N ASP A 216 9.28 -7.48 -3.56
CA ASP A 216 8.84 -7.53 -4.97
C ASP A 216 9.81 -8.27 -5.88
N GLY A 217 10.78 -8.98 -5.32
CA GLY A 217 11.77 -9.79 -6.03
C GLY A 217 12.86 -10.25 -5.08
N ILE A 218 13.79 -11.06 -5.57
CA ILE A 218 14.96 -11.52 -4.81
C ILE A 218 16.24 -10.97 -5.45
N GLY A 219 17.22 -10.59 -4.64
CA GLY A 219 18.50 -10.09 -5.13
C GLY A 219 18.36 -8.82 -5.97
N LEU A 220 18.96 -8.83 -7.15
CA LEU A 220 18.96 -7.68 -8.07
C LEU A 220 17.55 -7.29 -8.55
N VAL A 221 16.61 -8.23 -8.64
CA VAL A 221 15.23 -7.91 -9.02
C VAL A 221 14.60 -6.99 -7.97
N ASN A 222 14.79 -7.30 -6.68
CA ASN A 222 14.28 -6.43 -5.62
C ASN A 222 14.97 -5.07 -5.64
N ASP A 223 16.29 -5.02 -5.79
CA ASP A 223 17.07 -3.77 -5.84
C ASP A 223 16.60 -2.87 -6.99
N TYR A 224 16.29 -3.46 -8.12
CA TYR A 224 15.80 -2.77 -9.30
C TYR A 224 14.38 -2.23 -9.13
N VAL A 225 13.48 -3.07 -8.63
CA VAL A 225 12.06 -2.70 -8.43
C VAL A 225 11.89 -1.74 -7.26
N ARG A 226 12.65 -1.94 -6.17
CA ARG A 226 12.54 -1.20 -4.91
C ARG A 226 13.79 -0.37 -4.64
N HIS A 227 14.17 0.47 -5.60
CA HIS A 227 15.38 1.29 -5.56
C HIS A 227 15.54 2.08 -4.26
N GLY A 228 16.78 2.11 -3.72
CA GLY A 228 17.18 2.90 -2.55
C GLY A 228 17.91 2.13 -1.46
N LYS A 229 17.75 0.81 -1.42
CA LYS A 229 18.51 -0.11 -0.55
C LYS A 229 18.78 -1.42 -1.28
N THR A 230 19.84 -2.10 -0.88
CA THR A 230 20.20 -3.40 -1.47
C THR A 230 19.45 -4.55 -0.83
N TRP A 231 19.31 -5.64 -1.56
CA TRP A 231 18.71 -6.88 -1.10
C TRP A 231 19.34 -7.39 0.20
N ASN A 232 20.66 -7.29 0.36
CA ASN A 232 21.32 -7.67 1.60
C ASN A 232 20.73 -6.95 2.83
N THR A 233 20.39 -5.69 2.71
CA THR A 233 19.72 -4.94 3.79
C THR A 233 18.32 -5.49 4.03
N VAL A 234 17.55 -5.68 2.96
CA VAL A 234 16.17 -6.18 3.02
C VAL A 234 16.12 -7.58 3.60
N ASP A 235 16.98 -8.49 3.14
CA ASP A 235 17.07 -9.86 3.64
C ASP A 235 17.44 -9.88 5.13
N THR A 236 18.48 -9.13 5.53
CA THR A 236 18.90 -9.04 6.94
C THR A 236 17.73 -8.58 7.84
N VAL A 237 17.01 -7.55 7.44
CA VAL A 237 15.87 -7.03 8.21
C VAL A 237 14.70 -8.02 8.20
N THR A 238 14.47 -8.70 7.08
CA THR A 238 13.42 -9.73 6.98
C THR A 238 13.72 -10.93 7.90
N GLN A 239 14.99 -11.34 8.01
CA GLN A 239 15.41 -12.38 8.97
C GLN A 239 15.20 -11.93 10.43
N GLN A 240 15.44 -10.64 10.74
CA GLN A 240 15.14 -10.09 12.07
C GLN A 240 13.64 -10.14 12.37
N TRP A 241 12.79 -9.82 11.39
CA TRP A 241 11.34 -9.95 11.52
C TRP A 241 10.90 -11.40 11.72
N ALA A 242 11.52 -12.36 11.01
CA ALA A 242 11.24 -13.77 11.20
C ALA A 242 11.64 -14.23 12.64
N GLY A 243 12.77 -13.78 13.14
CA GLY A 243 13.17 -14.02 14.53
C GLY A 243 12.22 -13.39 15.55
N TYR A 244 11.69 -12.21 15.28
CA TYR A 244 10.68 -11.56 16.14
C TYR A 244 9.36 -12.36 16.13
N ALA A 245 8.85 -12.73 14.96
CA ALA A 245 7.60 -13.49 14.82
C ALA A 245 7.66 -14.86 15.52
N ALA A 246 8.82 -15.51 15.52
CA ALA A 246 8.99 -16.80 16.20
C ALA A 246 8.82 -16.73 17.72
N ASN A 247 8.95 -15.53 18.32
CA ASN A 247 8.90 -15.30 19.76
C ASN A 247 7.67 -14.51 20.23
N GLN A 248 6.82 -14.08 19.29
CA GLN A 248 5.64 -13.24 19.55
C GLN A 248 4.43 -13.77 18.78
N ASP A 249 3.23 -13.51 19.29
CA ASP A 249 1.96 -13.81 18.60
C ASP A 249 1.69 -12.71 17.54
N THR A 250 2.55 -12.65 16.53
CA THR A 250 2.51 -11.65 15.46
C THR A 250 2.28 -12.33 14.12
N ASN A 251 1.23 -11.93 13.42
CA ASN A 251 0.96 -12.41 12.07
C ASN A 251 1.88 -11.72 11.07
N MET A 252 2.65 -12.50 10.31
CA MET A 252 3.50 -11.95 9.26
C MET A 252 3.30 -12.67 7.94
N ALA A 253 3.41 -11.90 6.86
CA ALA A 253 3.35 -12.41 5.51
C ALA A 253 4.25 -11.59 4.59
N VAL A 254 4.77 -12.22 3.53
CA VAL A 254 5.37 -11.51 2.41
C VAL A 254 4.27 -11.08 1.46
N TYR A 255 4.27 -9.80 1.08
CA TYR A 255 3.35 -9.25 0.11
C TYR A 255 4.10 -8.66 -1.08
N SER A 256 3.69 -9.04 -2.31
CA SER A 256 4.30 -8.57 -3.55
C SER A 256 3.30 -7.84 -4.44
N THR A 257 3.75 -6.73 -5.03
CA THR A 257 3.06 -6.07 -6.14
C THR A 257 3.63 -6.58 -7.46
N VAL A 258 2.85 -7.42 -8.13
CA VAL A 258 3.27 -8.06 -9.39
C VAL A 258 3.13 -7.07 -10.54
N GLN A 259 4.23 -6.83 -11.25
CA GLN A 259 4.35 -5.86 -12.32
C GLN A 259 5.25 -6.39 -13.45
N ALA A 260 5.41 -5.62 -14.52
CA ALA A 260 6.17 -6.04 -15.69
C ALA A 260 7.61 -6.49 -15.37
N TYR A 261 8.26 -5.85 -14.39
CA TYR A 261 9.64 -6.14 -14.04
C TYR A 261 9.88 -7.39 -13.20
N ASN A 262 8.86 -7.92 -12.52
CA ASN A 262 9.07 -8.98 -11.51
C ASN A 262 8.18 -10.21 -11.66
N LEU A 263 7.31 -10.27 -12.67
CA LEU A 263 6.41 -11.42 -12.87
C LEU A 263 7.16 -12.77 -12.91
N HIS A 264 8.34 -12.80 -13.55
CA HIS A 264 9.20 -13.98 -13.68
C HIS A 264 9.78 -14.46 -12.34
N ASP A 265 9.94 -13.56 -11.34
CA ASP A 265 10.59 -13.86 -10.06
C ASP A 265 9.62 -14.24 -8.93
N MET A 266 8.32 -14.21 -9.17
CA MET A 266 7.29 -14.44 -8.12
C MET A 266 7.35 -15.83 -7.51
N LYS A 267 7.79 -16.84 -8.27
CA LYS A 267 8.02 -18.20 -7.76
C LYS A 267 9.17 -18.22 -6.74
N THR A 268 10.25 -17.50 -7.02
CA THR A 268 11.41 -17.35 -6.14
C THR A 268 11.02 -16.62 -4.85
N VAL A 269 10.25 -15.54 -4.95
CA VAL A 269 9.71 -14.82 -3.76
C VAL A 269 8.85 -15.73 -2.90
N LYS A 270 7.98 -16.55 -3.51
CA LYS A 270 7.16 -17.51 -2.76
C LYS A 270 8.02 -18.54 -2.03
N ALA A 271 9.06 -19.07 -2.69
CA ALA A 271 9.98 -20.02 -2.07
C ALA A 271 10.73 -19.38 -0.90
N TYR A 272 11.19 -18.13 -1.06
CA TYR A 272 11.83 -17.36 -0.01
C TYR A 272 10.91 -17.17 1.20
N ALA A 273 9.68 -16.72 0.99
CA ALA A 273 8.69 -16.56 2.06
C ALA A 273 8.44 -17.87 2.81
N LYS A 274 8.28 -18.98 2.07
CA LYS A 274 8.11 -20.32 2.66
C LYS A 274 9.28 -20.75 3.52
N ASN A 275 10.53 -20.46 3.12
CA ASN A 275 11.72 -20.78 3.88
C ASN A 275 11.78 -20.01 5.21
N LEU A 276 11.15 -18.83 5.29
CA LEU A 276 10.99 -18.04 6.52
C LEU A 276 9.79 -18.47 7.37
N GLY A 277 8.98 -19.42 6.91
CA GLY A 277 7.74 -19.82 7.57
C GLY A 277 6.57 -18.88 7.31
N PHE A 278 6.67 -17.98 6.33
CA PHE A 278 5.64 -16.98 6.00
C PHE A 278 4.78 -17.39 4.80
N ASN A 279 3.52 -16.95 4.83
CA ASN A 279 2.67 -16.97 3.64
C ASN A 279 3.15 -15.90 2.65
N HIS A 280 2.94 -16.16 1.36
CA HIS A 280 3.15 -15.17 0.30
C HIS A 280 1.81 -14.78 -0.33
N TYR A 281 1.49 -13.52 -0.23
CA TYR A 281 0.36 -12.89 -0.92
C TYR A 281 0.85 -11.97 -2.03
N SER A 282 0.04 -11.80 -3.06
CA SER A 282 0.41 -10.93 -4.18
C SER A 282 -0.81 -10.36 -4.88
N SER A 283 -0.68 -9.16 -5.40
CA SER A 283 -1.68 -8.52 -6.24
C SER A 283 -1.05 -7.97 -7.52
N LEU A 284 -1.81 -7.95 -8.61
CA LEU A 284 -1.38 -7.30 -9.84
C LEU A 284 -1.37 -5.78 -9.66
N LEU A 285 -0.34 -5.14 -10.17
CA LEU A 285 -0.27 -3.69 -10.30
C LEU A 285 -1.32 -3.21 -11.31
N VAL A 286 -2.16 -2.28 -10.87
CA VAL A 286 -3.19 -1.66 -11.72
C VAL A 286 -2.78 -0.24 -12.13
N VAL A 287 -2.12 0.50 -11.23
CA VAL A 287 -1.67 1.87 -11.47
C VAL A 287 -0.24 2.02 -10.95
N PRO A 288 0.68 2.56 -11.76
CA PRO A 288 0.49 3.05 -13.13
C PRO A 288 0.35 1.91 -14.16
N GLU A 289 -0.60 2.04 -15.09
CA GLU A 289 -0.94 0.99 -16.07
C GLU A 289 0.25 0.59 -16.97
N TYR A 290 1.12 1.55 -17.29
CA TYR A 290 2.31 1.30 -18.12
C TYR A 290 3.41 0.47 -17.41
N LEU A 291 3.26 0.12 -16.14
CA LEU A 291 4.12 -0.83 -15.42
C LEU A 291 3.40 -2.15 -15.11
N SER A 292 2.14 -2.26 -15.46
CA SER A 292 1.35 -3.47 -15.28
C SER A 292 1.88 -4.60 -16.16
N VAL A 293 1.62 -5.85 -15.78
CA VAL A 293 1.91 -7.04 -16.61
C VAL A 293 1.17 -7.04 -17.96
N HIS A 294 0.13 -6.22 -18.09
CA HIS A 294 -0.65 -6.05 -19.33
C HIS A 294 0.13 -5.39 -20.49
N VAL A 295 1.28 -4.77 -20.21
CA VAL A 295 2.14 -4.18 -21.26
C VAL A 295 3.09 -5.19 -21.89
N LEU A 296 3.29 -6.35 -21.24
CA LEU A 296 4.30 -7.31 -21.67
C LEU A 296 3.92 -7.98 -22.99
N PRO A 297 4.87 -8.13 -23.95
CA PRO A 297 4.65 -8.87 -25.17
C PRO A 297 4.21 -10.32 -24.91
N GLU A 298 3.29 -10.84 -25.71
CA GLU A 298 2.77 -12.20 -25.56
C GLU A 298 3.87 -13.26 -25.63
N GLU A 299 4.79 -13.10 -26.58
CA GLU A 299 5.94 -13.98 -26.74
C GLU A 299 6.83 -14.01 -25.50
N TYR A 300 7.08 -12.86 -24.87
CA TYR A 300 7.81 -12.80 -23.60
C TYR A 300 7.04 -13.52 -22.48
N LEU A 301 5.73 -13.30 -22.40
CA LEU A 301 4.88 -13.95 -21.41
C LEU A 301 4.92 -15.48 -21.55
N ASP A 302 4.89 -16.01 -22.76
CA ASP A 302 4.97 -17.44 -23.01
C ASP A 302 6.32 -18.04 -22.59
N ASN A 303 7.41 -17.28 -22.75
CA ASN A 303 8.76 -17.71 -22.37
C ASN A 303 8.95 -17.79 -20.84
N ILE A 304 8.29 -16.94 -20.08
CA ILE A 304 8.43 -16.89 -18.60
C ILE A 304 7.33 -17.66 -17.86
N LYS A 305 6.42 -18.31 -18.59
CA LYS A 305 5.27 -19.01 -17.99
C LYS A 305 5.70 -20.19 -17.13
N ASP A 306 5.22 -20.23 -15.90
CA ASP A 306 5.45 -21.32 -14.96
C ASP A 306 4.16 -21.68 -14.19
N ASP A 307 4.22 -22.74 -13.37
CA ASP A 307 3.12 -23.25 -12.57
C ASP A 307 2.60 -22.26 -11.52
N TYR A 308 3.42 -21.30 -11.13
CA TYR A 308 3.03 -20.28 -10.14
C TYR A 308 2.43 -19.02 -10.78
N ASN A 309 3.06 -18.48 -11.83
CA ASN A 309 2.63 -17.23 -12.44
C ASN A 309 1.44 -17.39 -13.39
N GLN A 310 1.15 -18.63 -13.84
CA GLN A 310 0.00 -18.98 -14.68
C GLN A 310 -1.34 -18.40 -14.20
N LYS A 311 -1.51 -18.24 -12.87
CA LYS A 311 -2.74 -17.70 -12.28
C LYS A 311 -3.02 -16.25 -12.72
N TYR A 312 -1.98 -15.50 -13.10
CA TYR A 312 -2.12 -14.11 -13.55
C TYR A 312 -2.50 -14.00 -15.03
N TYR A 313 -2.10 -14.96 -15.86
CA TYR A 313 -2.28 -14.91 -17.33
C TYR A 313 -3.74 -14.84 -17.77
N LYS A 314 -4.64 -15.46 -17.02
CA LYS A 314 -6.09 -15.44 -17.32
C LYS A 314 -6.70 -14.03 -17.23
N SER A 315 -6.06 -13.12 -16.53
CA SER A 315 -6.50 -11.74 -16.34
C SER A 315 -5.69 -10.74 -17.16
N ILE A 316 -4.67 -11.18 -17.91
CA ILE A 316 -3.86 -10.30 -18.75
C ILE A 316 -4.60 -10.05 -20.06
N GLU A 317 -5.10 -8.83 -20.19
CA GLU A 317 -5.53 -8.24 -21.47
C GLU A 317 -4.44 -7.26 -21.87
N GLN A 318 -3.73 -7.54 -22.97
CA GLN A 318 -2.64 -6.66 -23.40
C GLN A 318 -3.16 -5.25 -23.70
N ASN A 319 -2.37 -4.25 -23.30
CA ASN A 319 -2.64 -2.86 -23.58
C ASN A 319 -1.55 -2.26 -24.51
N SER A 320 -1.86 -1.13 -25.12
CA SER A 320 -0.97 -0.43 -26.07
C SER A 320 0.05 0.49 -25.37
N LEU A 321 0.48 0.17 -24.15
CA LEU A 321 1.36 1.04 -23.35
C LEU A 321 2.81 0.55 -23.28
N PHE A 322 3.22 -0.39 -24.14
CA PHE A 322 4.59 -0.90 -24.16
C PHE A 322 5.62 0.20 -24.44
N ASP A 323 5.37 1.07 -25.40
CA ASP A 323 6.25 2.21 -25.70
C ASP A 323 6.45 3.13 -24.48
N LYS A 324 5.38 3.36 -23.72
CA LYS A 324 5.45 4.13 -22.48
C LYS A 324 6.22 3.41 -21.39
N PHE A 325 6.10 2.10 -21.30
CA PHE A 325 6.92 1.25 -20.43
C PHE A 325 8.40 1.37 -20.78
N VAL A 326 8.76 1.27 -22.06
CA VAL A 326 10.12 1.42 -22.59
C VAL A 326 10.69 2.79 -22.24
N ASP A 327 9.93 3.86 -22.56
CA ASP A 327 10.33 5.23 -22.28
C ASP A 327 10.54 5.50 -20.78
N PHE A 328 9.65 5.03 -19.93
CA PHE A 328 9.82 5.12 -18.47
C PHE A 328 11.05 4.35 -18.01
N THR A 329 11.25 3.13 -18.51
CA THR A 329 12.36 2.26 -18.13
C THR A 329 13.71 2.91 -18.42
N TYR A 330 13.93 3.41 -19.63
CA TYR A 330 15.17 4.11 -19.99
C TYR A 330 15.42 5.36 -19.12
N ASN A 331 14.38 6.13 -18.85
CA ASN A 331 14.51 7.33 -18.02
C ASN A 331 14.84 7.00 -16.58
N ILE A 332 14.15 6.04 -15.96
CA ILE A 332 14.40 5.68 -14.56
C ILE A 332 15.74 4.95 -14.39
N ASP A 333 16.14 4.12 -15.34
CA ASP A 333 17.42 3.44 -15.31
C ASP A 333 18.58 4.43 -15.35
N SER A 334 18.50 5.45 -16.20
CA SER A 334 19.52 6.51 -16.28
C SER A 334 19.65 7.32 -14.99
N VAL A 335 18.57 7.46 -14.22
CA VAL A 335 18.54 8.21 -12.96
C VAL A 335 19.02 7.36 -11.78
N THR A 336 18.63 6.09 -11.75
CA THR A 336 18.96 5.19 -10.63
C THR A 336 20.30 4.49 -10.77
N GLY A 337 20.85 4.42 -11.99
CA GLY A 337 22.05 3.65 -12.30
C GLY A 337 21.87 2.13 -12.23
N LEU A 338 20.63 1.66 -12.15
CA LEU A 338 20.25 0.26 -12.21
C LEU A 338 19.54 0.02 -13.55
N TYR A 339 20.05 -0.90 -14.34
CA TYR A 339 19.58 -1.11 -15.71
C TYR A 339 18.80 -2.42 -15.85
N LEU A 340 17.65 -2.37 -16.53
CA LEU A 340 16.83 -3.55 -16.79
C LEU A 340 17.59 -4.68 -17.49
N LYS A 341 18.51 -4.34 -18.40
CA LYS A 341 19.36 -5.30 -19.13
C LYS A 341 20.18 -6.21 -18.19
N ASP A 342 20.55 -5.71 -17.00
CA ASP A 342 21.35 -6.45 -16.02
C ASP A 342 20.49 -7.31 -15.10
N VAL A 343 19.19 -7.04 -15.05
CA VAL A 343 18.23 -7.66 -14.10
C VAL A 343 17.27 -8.61 -14.82
N VAL A 344 16.73 -8.20 -15.96
CA VAL A 344 15.79 -8.98 -16.79
C VAL A 344 16.20 -8.88 -18.26
N PRO A 345 17.34 -9.47 -18.65
CA PRO A 345 17.91 -9.31 -19.99
C PRO A 345 16.97 -9.79 -21.10
N ASP A 346 16.14 -10.80 -20.82
CA ASP A 346 15.18 -11.31 -21.79
C ASP A 346 14.10 -10.28 -22.11
N LEU A 347 13.56 -9.58 -21.10
CA LEU A 347 12.60 -8.49 -21.33
C LEU A 347 13.28 -7.28 -22.04
N TYR A 348 14.53 -7.00 -21.69
CA TYR A 348 15.26 -5.88 -22.29
C TYR A 348 15.46 -6.09 -23.81
N ARG A 349 15.67 -7.32 -24.28
CA ARG A 349 15.76 -7.63 -25.73
C ARG A 349 14.50 -7.20 -26.48
N TYR A 350 13.32 -7.45 -25.96
CA TYR A 350 12.07 -6.99 -26.58
C TYR A 350 11.94 -5.47 -26.62
N MET A 351 12.61 -4.75 -25.73
CA MET A 351 12.63 -3.29 -25.76
C MET A 351 13.55 -2.74 -26.85
N GLU A 352 14.63 -3.46 -27.21
CA GLU A 352 15.58 -3.06 -28.27
C GLU A 352 15.06 -3.34 -29.70
N GLU A 353 14.07 -4.20 -29.83
CA GLU A 353 13.46 -4.58 -31.12
C GLU A 353 12.37 -3.59 -31.57
N GLN A 354 12.00 -2.62 -30.72
CA GLN A 354 11.07 -1.53 -31.01
C GLN A 354 11.81 -0.28 -31.52
#